data_9c8bbf8e5dfc19d73ddd3c5b31f8990e
#
_entry.id   9c8bbf8e5dfc19d73ddd3c5b31f8990e
#
_cell.length_a   1.000
_cell.length_b   1.000
_cell.length_c   1.000
_cell.angle_alpha   90.00
_cell.angle_beta   90.00
_cell.angle_gamma   90.00
#
_symmetry.space_group_name_H-M   'P 1'
#
loop_
_entity.id
_entity.type
_entity.pdbx_description
1 polymer ?
#
loop_
_entity_poly.entity_id
_entity_poly.type
_entity_poly.pdbx_seq_one_letter_code
_entity_poly.pdbx_strand_id
1 'polypeptide(L)'
;MGRLGDEATRKPRTHQVSGDLVVHLPIQPCLEGYRVGGRTFNTEIGGEANELGGQWVGPYQDSMLAMLERLGLELFPTYREGEHVYVDEDGGPHRYSGDQPPLGEASEKALAEVDAKLDALAKELDPEAPWEHPDAEALDSITLEAWLDREMDDEIARNLMRSWLAGGFIAKPAHTFSLLQALWMIAGAGGTFELLEPSQCLASRVLGGSQLVSIRLAERLGDRVILDSPVESIEWSDGGVAVHSAKADVEAERVIVAVPPNMTNSIRFIPALPGWRQRMTQDLSQGSIIKCLAVYEEPFWREDGLSGQGFAPYGLVSEIYDNSPPSGSIGVIVTFLAGEKAESAARMLPEQRREAVLEGIAAYLGPKANDATGFIEVDWAEEEWTRGAYGTSFGPGGLTRFGEDLRRPVGPIHWACTDIAGVGHIHMDGAIRSGQAAAAACLS
;
A
#
# COMPACT_ATOMS: atom_id res chain seq x y z
N MET A 1 46.57 -7.60 33.13
CA MET A 1 45.56 -7.66 34.18
C MET A 1 44.85 -6.31 34.25
N GLY A 2 43.76 -6.17 33.49
CA GLY A 2 42.89 -5.00 33.48
C GLY A 2 41.46 -5.52 33.59
N ARG A 3 40.75 -5.04 34.60
CA ARG A 3 39.42 -5.47 35.02
C ARG A 3 38.40 -5.15 33.93
N LEU A 4 37.66 -6.15 33.49
CA LEU A 4 36.40 -6.01 32.78
C LEU A 4 35.37 -5.53 33.83
N GLY A 5 34.80 -4.37 33.57
CA GLY A 5 33.73 -3.81 34.38
C GLY A 5 32.42 -4.53 34.11
N ASP A 6 31.69 -4.81 35.18
CA ASP A 6 30.34 -5.34 35.24
C ASP A 6 29.37 -4.45 34.41
N GLU A 7 28.92 -4.92 33.26
CA GLU A 7 27.68 -4.46 32.67
C GLU A 7 26.52 -5.07 33.48
N ALA A 8 26.02 -4.28 34.39
CA ALA A 8 24.83 -4.61 35.16
C ALA A 8 23.66 -4.88 34.21
N THR A 9 23.19 -6.12 34.21
CA THR A 9 21.92 -6.55 33.64
C THR A 9 20.80 -5.67 34.21
N ARG A 10 20.42 -4.62 33.49
CA ARG A 10 19.21 -3.88 33.78
C ARG A 10 18.02 -4.79 33.49
N LYS A 11 17.34 -5.24 34.54
CA LYS A 11 16.03 -5.89 34.39
C LYS A 11 15.11 -4.94 33.66
N PRO A 12 14.34 -5.41 32.66
CA PRO A 12 13.32 -4.62 31.99
C PRO A 12 12.36 -4.03 33.04
N ARG A 13 11.94 -2.79 32.82
CA ARG A 13 10.93 -2.17 33.68
C ARG A 13 9.58 -2.73 33.33
N THR A 14 8.96 -3.46 34.26
CA THR A 14 7.56 -3.89 34.13
C THR A 14 6.66 -2.66 34.24
N HIS A 15 5.97 -2.29 33.18
CA HIS A 15 4.93 -1.30 33.20
C HIS A 15 3.59 -2.00 33.39
N GLN A 16 3.05 -1.92 34.62
CA GLN A 16 1.68 -2.35 34.87
C GLN A 16 0.75 -1.22 34.43
N VAL A 17 0.03 -1.41 33.33
CA VAL A 17 -0.89 -0.42 32.81
C VAL A 17 -2.31 -0.91 33.04
N SER A 18 -2.93 -0.40 34.11
CA SER A 18 -4.36 -0.60 34.34
C SER A 18 -5.15 0.45 33.54
N GLY A 19 -5.79 0.02 32.49
CA GLY A 19 -6.79 0.80 31.75
C GLY A 19 -6.31 1.70 30.62
N ASP A 20 -5.02 1.75 30.30
CA ASP A 20 -4.51 2.58 29.20
C ASP A 20 -3.96 1.74 28.04
N LEU A 21 -4.34 2.11 26.82
CA LEU A 21 -3.86 1.52 25.58
C LEU A 21 -2.37 1.81 25.39
N VAL A 22 -1.52 0.79 25.44
CA VAL A 22 -0.11 0.90 25.05
C VAL A 22 0.03 0.45 23.60
N VAL A 23 0.50 1.35 22.76
CA VAL A 23 0.72 1.08 21.34
C VAL A 23 2.18 0.70 21.13
N HIS A 24 2.45 -0.57 20.85
CA HIS A 24 3.75 -1.00 20.33
C HIS A 24 3.70 -0.95 18.81
N LEU A 25 4.57 -0.16 18.22
CA LEU A 25 4.75 -0.13 16.77
C LEU A 25 6.05 -0.86 16.43
N PRO A 26 6.01 -1.90 15.58
CA PRO A 26 7.23 -2.38 14.95
C PRO A 26 7.78 -1.25 14.08
N ILE A 27 9.09 -1.07 14.11
CA ILE A 27 9.73 0.11 13.55
C ILE A 27 10.76 -0.33 12.56
N GLN A 28 10.71 0.33 11.42
CA GLN A 28 11.68 0.16 10.35
C GLN A 28 12.95 0.93 10.65
N PRO A 29 14.13 0.33 10.48
CA PRO A 29 15.34 1.08 10.26
C PRO A 29 15.21 1.74 8.88
N CYS A 30 15.21 3.04 8.79
CA CYS A 30 15.48 3.75 7.55
C CYS A 30 16.81 4.46 7.67
N LEU A 31 17.30 5.02 6.56
CA LEU A 31 18.60 5.68 6.45
C LEU A 31 18.87 6.75 7.53
N GLU A 32 17.85 7.17 8.30
CA GLU A 32 17.95 8.22 9.34
C GLU A 32 17.31 7.85 10.70
N GLY A 33 17.05 6.55 10.99
CA GLY A 33 16.54 6.12 12.30
C GLY A 33 15.13 5.55 12.29
N TYR A 34 14.62 5.19 13.49
CA TYR A 34 13.35 4.48 13.71
C TYR A 34 12.16 5.44 13.63
N ARG A 35 11.10 5.05 12.93
CA ARG A 35 9.98 5.91 12.60
C ARG A 35 8.61 5.27 12.86
N VAL A 36 7.58 6.07 13.04
CA VAL A 36 6.18 5.66 12.96
C VAL A 36 5.67 5.70 11.52
N GLY A 37 4.56 5.03 11.22
CA GLY A 37 3.88 5.13 9.93
C GLY A 37 3.82 3.84 9.11
N GLY A 38 4.70 2.86 9.40
CA GLY A 38 4.71 1.59 8.65
C GLY A 38 4.85 1.84 7.13
N ARG A 39 3.82 1.51 6.35
CA ARG A 39 3.78 1.71 4.90
C ARG A 39 3.54 3.16 4.43
N THR A 40 3.41 4.14 5.34
CA THR A 40 3.53 5.57 5.04
C THR A 40 4.92 6.04 5.43
N PHE A 41 5.63 6.66 4.50
CA PHE A 41 7.01 7.08 4.70
C PHE A 41 7.30 8.36 3.92
N ASN A 42 7.73 9.41 4.61
CA ASN A 42 8.12 10.67 4.01
C ASN A 42 9.64 10.76 3.89
N THR A 43 10.09 11.47 2.87
CA THR A 43 11.46 11.96 2.71
C THR A 43 11.44 13.44 2.44
N GLU A 44 12.58 14.10 2.52
CA GLU A 44 12.76 15.51 2.18
C GLU A 44 13.63 15.62 0.92
N ILE A 45 13.14 16.38 -0.07
CA ILE A 45 13.85 16.65 -1.31
C ILE A 45 13.80 18.15 -1.54
N GLY A 46 14.97 18.80 -1.56
CA GLY A 46 15.04 20.27 -1.77
C GLY A 46 14.32 21.09 -0.69
N GLY A 47 14.19 20.59 0.53
CA GLY A 47 13.45 21.23 1.62
C GLY A 47 11.94 20.99 1.58
N GLU A 48 11.45 20.14 0.68
CA GLU A 48 10.04 19.82 0.50
C GLU A 48 9.76 18.34 0.80
N ALA A 49 8.63 18.06 1.44
CA ALA A 49 8.24 16.69 1.75
C ALA A 49 7.80 15.93 0.50
N ASN A 50 8.29 14.71 0.37
CA ASN A 50 7.87 13.74 -0.63
C ASN A 50 7.63 12.38 0.03
N GLU A 51 6.74 11.57 -0.55
CA GLU A 51 6.38 10.28 0.01
C GLU A 51 7.06 9.13 -0.73
N LEU A 52 7.72 8.27 0.03
CA LEU A 52 8.27 6.99 -0.42
C LEU A 52 7.30 5.82 -0.18
N GLY A 53 6.24 6.05 0.60
CA GLY A 53 5.15 5.11 0.85
C GLY A 53 3.82 5.55 0.26
N GLY A 54 2.71 5.15 0.91
CA GLY A 54 1.35 5.56 0.53
C GLY A 54 1.20 7.07 0.61
N GLN A 55 0.55 7.69 -0.39
CA GLN A 55 0.53 9.15 -0.51
C GLN A 55 -0.83 9.76 -0.88
N TRP A 56 -1.58 9.16 -1.78
CA TRP A 56 -2.79 9.77 -2.31
C TRP A 56 -4.01 9.56 -1.41
N VAL A 57 -4.89 10.55 -1.44
CA VAL A 57 -6.15 10.55 -0.71
C VAL A 57 -7.27 10.90 -1.70
N GLY A 58 -8.18 9.95 -1.88
CA GLY A 58 -9.39 10.13 -2.70
C GLY A 58 -10.53 10.76 -1.90
N PRO A 59 -11.49 11.42 -2.58
CA PRO A 59 -12.64 12.06 -1.94
C PRO A 59 -13.61 11.07 -1.27
N TYR A 60 -13.51 9.78 -1.60
CA TYR A 60 -14.33 8.69 -1.02
C TYR A 60 -13.72 8.09 0.26
N GLN A 61 -12.53 8.51 0.67
CA GLN A 61 -11.81 7.97 1.84
C GLN A 61 -12.19 8.72 3.12
N ASP A 62 -13.44 8.55 3.55
CA ASP A 62 -14.06 9.33 4.64
C ASP A 62 -13.30 9.28 5.97
N SER A 63 -12.79 8.09 6.36
CA SER A 63 -12.05 7.93 7.61
C SER A 63 -10.69 8.60 7.57
N MET A 64 -10.04 8.61 6.39
CA MET A 64 -8.80 9.34 6.18
C MET A 64 -9.05 10.86 6.23
N LEU A 65 -10.07 11.36 5.54
CA LEU A 65 -10.44 12.77 5.54
C LEU A 65 -10.79 13.26 6.95
N ALA A 66 -11.60 12.51 7.69
CA ALA A 66 -11.94 12.83 9.08
C ALA A 66 -10.70 12.81 10.01
N MET A 67 -9.74 11.90 9.77
CA MET A 67 -8.50 11.86 10.53
C MET A 67 -7.60 13.06 10.23
N LEU A 68 -7.49 13.48 8.98
CA LEU A 68 -6.75 14.68 8.59
C LEU A 68 -7.33 15.94 9.26
N GLU A 69 -8.65 16.11 9.20
CA GLU A 69 -9.35 17.20 9.89
C GLU A 69 -9.06 17.19 11.40
N ARG A 70 -9.21 16.04 12.06
CA ARG A 70 -8.94 15.87 13.49
C ARG A 70 -7.50 16.23 13.88
N LEU A 71 -6.54 15.99 12.99
CA LEU A 71 -5.12 16.24 13.22
C LEU A 71 -4.68 17.64 12.77
N GLY A 72 -5.55 18.39 12.10
CA GLY A 72 -5.24 19.71 11.52
C GLY A 72 -4.25 19.62 10.35
N LEU A 73 -4.36 18.57 9.54
CA LEU A 73 -3.54 18.34 8.34
C LEU A 73 -4.33 18.76 7.10
N GLU A 74 -3.64 19.38 6.16
CA GLU A 74 -4.21 19.92 4.94
C GLU A 74 -3.90 19.03 3.74
N LEU A 75 -4.80 19.05 2.76
CA LEU A 75 -4.61 18.42 1.45
C LEU A 75 -4.29 19.47 0.39
N PHE A 76 -3.54 19.06 -0.61
CA PHE A 76 -3.37 19.80 -1.85
C PHE A 76 -3.67 18.89 -3.06
N PRO A 77 -4.21 19.42 -4.17
CA PRO A 77 -4.55 18.60 -5.31
C PRO A 77 -3.29 18.09 -6.01
N THR A 78 -3.34 16.86 -6.49
CA THR A 78 -2.31 16.33 -7.40
C THR A 78 -2.31 17.15 -8.68
N TYR A 79 -1.13 17.54 -9.15
CA TYR A 79 -1.01 18.30 -10.41
C TYR A 79 -1.39 17.41 -11.59
N ARG A 80 -2.33 17.89 -12.42
CA ARG A 80 -2.85 17.19 -13.60
C ARG A 80 -3.16 18.12 -14.76
N GLU A 81 -2.65 19.37 -14.72
CA GLU A 81 -2.86 20.31 -15.79
C GLU A 81 -2.02 19.96 -17.02
N GLY A 82 -2.59 20.09 -18.22
CA GLY A 82 -1.94 19.75 -19.47
C GLY A 82 -2.36 18.39 -20.03
N GLU A 83 -1.65 17.92 -21.05
CA GLU A 83 -1.91 16.65 -21.71
C GLU A 83 -1.19 15.51 -20.98
N HIS A 84 -1.83 14.35 -20.95
CA HIS A 84 -1.26 13.08 -20.51
C HIS A 84 -0.55 12.39 -21.67
N VAL A 85 0.26 11.35 -21.38
CA VAL A 85 0.97 10.61 -22.42
C VAL A 85 0.66 9.11 -22.30
N TYR A 86 0.20 8.51 -23.38
CA TYR A 86 0.13 7.07 -23.54
C TYR A 86 1.28 6.61 -24.44
N VAL A 87 2.04 5.61 -23.99
CA VAL A 87 3.10 5.01 -24.81
C VAL A 87 2.61 3.65 -25.26
N ASP A 88 2.50 3.47 -26.57
CA ASP A 88 1.98 2.25 -27.19
C ASP A 88 2.98 1.08 -27.18
N GLU A 89 2.60 -0.03 -27.79
CA GLU A 89 3.40 -1.25 -27.87
C GLU A 89 4.70 -1.09 -28.68
N ASP A 90 4.72 -0.14 -29.62
CA ASP A 90 5.89 0.19 -30.45
C ASP A 90 6.82 1.24 -29.75
N GLY A 91 6.43 1.73 -28.57
CA GLY A 91 7.13 2.76 -27.82
C GLY A 91 6.83 4.18 -28.31
N GLY A 92 5.78 4.36 -29.09
CA GLY A 92 5.33 5.66 -29.61
C GLY A 92 4.54 6.45 -28.53
N PRO A 93 4.95 7.70 -28.19
CA PRO A 93 4.19 8.52 -27.26
C PRO A 93 3.01 9.23 -27.96
N HIS A 94 1.83 9.11 -27.37
CA HIS A 94 0.59 9.74 -27.81
C HIS A 94 0.07 10.68 -26.72
N ARG A 95 -0.04 11.96 -27.01
CA ARG A 95 -0.63 12.94 -26.11
C ARG A 95 -2.15 12.86 -26.14
N TYR A 96 -2.78 12.99 -24.99
CA TYR A 96 -4.23 12.99 -24.87
C TYR A 96 -4.70 13.85 -23.71
N SER A 97 -5.97 14.23 -23.75
CA SER A 97 -6.66 14.95 -22.67
C SER A 97 -7.81 14.12 -22.16
N GLY A 98 -8.14 14.28 -20.88
CA GLY A 98 -9.14 13.44 -20.20
C GLY A 98 -8.51 12.22 -19.59
N ASP A 99 -9.36 11.36 -19.01
CA ASP A 99 -8.88 10.27 -18.16
C ASP A 99 -8.64 8.94 -18.92
N GLN A 100 -9.13 8.85 -20.16
CA GLN A 100 -8.97 7.65 -21.00
C GLN A 100 -7.85 7.81 -22.03
N PRO A 101 -6.88 6.88 -22.08
CA PRO A 101 -5.84 6.91 -23.11
C PRO A 101 -6.44 6.59 -24.51
N PRO A 102 -5.85 7.10 -25.60
CA PRO A 102 -6.34 6.91 -26.95
C PRO A 102 -5.95 5.53 -27.50
N LEU A 103 -6.74 4.51 -27.18
CA LEU A 103 -6.47 3.12 -27.55
C LEU A 103 -7.03 2.73 -28.94
N GLY A 104 -7.91 3.56 -29.50
CA GLY A 104 -8.74 3.24 -30.66
C GLY A 104 -10.08 2.64 -30.28
N GLU A 105 -11.08 2.83 -31.15
CA GLU A 105 -12.51 2.54 -30.89
C GLU A 105 -12.77 1.10 -30.39
N ALA A 106 -12.07 0.12 -30.93
CA ALA A 106 -12.26 -1.29 -30.55
C ALA A 106 -11.77 -1.57 -29.13
N SER A 107 -10.56 -1.11 -28.80
CA SER A 107 -9.94 -1.31 -27.48
C SER A 107 -10.64 -0.47 -26.40
N GLU A 108 -11.04 0.78 -26.71
CA GLU A 108 -11.81 1.62 -25.80
C GLU A 108 -13.17 0.99 -25.46
N LYS A 109 -13.85 0.42 -26.47
CA LYS A 109 -15.11 -0.30 -26.26
C LYS A 109 -14.90 -1.56 -25.39
N ALA A 110 -13.88 -2.37 -25.70
CA ALA A 110 -13.57 -3.57 -24.92
C ALA A 110 -13.26 -3.25 -23.47
N LEU A 111 -12.47 -2.17 -23.23
CA LEU A 111 -12.15 -1.69 -21.90
C LEU A 111 -13.40 -1.27 -21.12
N ALA A 112 -14.27 -0.46 -21.75
CA ALA A 112 -15.52 0.01 -21.12
C ALA A 112 -16.50 -1.15 -20.81
N GLU A 113 -16.58 -2.17 -21.68
CA GLU A 113 -17.43 -3.35 -21.44
C GLU A 113 -16.94 -4.17 -20.23
N VAL A 114 -15.63 -4.35 -20.06
CA VAL A 114 -15.07 -5.11 -18.94
C VAL A 114 -15.10 -4.28 -17.66
N ASP A 115 -14.82 -2.98 -17.72
CA ASP A 115 -14.98 -2.08 -16.59
C ASP A 115 -16.41 -2.14 -16.03
N ALA A 116 -17.43 -2.02 -16.88
CA ALA A 116 -18.82 -2.13 -16.47
C ALA A 116 -19.18 -3.50 -15.85
N LYS A 117 -18.58 -4.60 -16.32
CA LYS A 117 -18.76 -5.93 -15.72
C LYS A 117 -18.12 -6.03 -14.35
N LEU A 118 -16.90 -5.51 -14.19
CA LEU A 118 -16.20 -5.47 -12.89
C LEU A 118 -16.95 -4.63 -11.87
N ASP A 119 -17.40 -3.44 -12.27
CA ASP A 119 -18.19 -2.54 -11.43
C ASP A 119 -19.52 -3.18 -10.98
N ALA A 120 -20.24 -3.84 -11.91
CA ALA A 120 -21.48 -4.54 -11.60
C ALA A 120 -21.24 -5.68 -10.59
N LEU A 121 -20.23 -6.52 -10.80
CA LEU A 121 -19.87 -7.60 -9.88
C LEU A 121 -19.44 -7.07 -8.51
N ALA A 122 -18.64 -6.02 -8.49
CA ALA A 122 -18.16 -5.43 -7.24
C ALA A 122 -19.30 -4.81 -6.41
N LYS A 123 -20.32 -4.22 -7.06
CA LYS A 123 -21.50 -3.65 -6.38
C LYS A 123 -22.41 -4.68 -5.74
N GLU A 124 -22.32 -5.95 -6.14
CA GLU A 124 -23.06 -7.04 -5.51
C GLU A 124 -22.37 -7.57 -4.24
N LEU A 125 -21.08 -7.25 -4.04
CA LEU A 125 -20.33 -7.68 -2.86
C LEU A 125 -20.55 -6.77 -1.66
N ASP A 126 -20.70 -7.38 -0.47
CA ASP A 126 -20.44 -6.67 0.78
C ASP A 126 -18.91 -6.61 1.00
N PRO A 127 -18.28 -5.42 0.96
CA PRO A 127 -16.85 -5.32 1.19
C PRO A 127 -16.42 -5.78 2.59
N GLU A 128 -17.33 -5.82 3.56
CA GLU A 128 -17.02 -6.36 4.88
C GLU A 128 -17.00 -7.89 4.92
N ALA A 129 -17.66 -8.56 3.98
CA ALA A 129 -17.74 -10.03 3.93
C ALA A 129 -17.84 -10.57 2.49
N PRO A 130 -16.87 -10.29 1.59
CA PRO A 130 -16.96 -10.68 0.19
C PRO A 130 -17.04 -12.19 -0.01
N TRP A 131 -16.57 -12.98 0.94
CA TRP A 131 -16.64 -14.45 0.96
C TRP A 131 -18.06 -15.00 1.23
N GLU A 132 -19.00 -14.14 1.64
CA GLU A 132 -20.41 -14.51 1.84
C GLU A 132 -21.27 -14.34 0.58
N HIS A 133 -20.69 -13.79 -0.50
CA HIS A 133 -21.41 -13.65 -1.76
C HIS A 133 -21.85 -15.03 -2.28
N PRO A 134 -23.08 -15.18 -2.85
CA PRO A 134 -23.57 -16.47 -3.33
C PRO A 134 -22.65 -17.19 -4.31
N ASP A 135 -21.95 -16.41 -5.16
CA ASP A 135 -21.02 -16.93 -6.16
C ASP A 135 -19.54 -16.83 -5.72
N ALA A 136 -19.28 -16.61 -4.42
CA ALA A 136 -17.91 -16.40 -3.90
C ALA A 136 -16.96 -17.53 -4.29
N GLU A 137 -17.38 -18.80 -4.18
CA GLU A 137 -16.55 -19.95 -4.57
C GLU A 137 -16.16 -19.92 -6.05
N ALA A 138 -17.08 -19.56 -6.93
CA ALA A 138 -16.81 -19.45 -8.36
C ALA A 138 -15.86 -18.28 -8.67
N LEU A 139 -16.10 -17.12 -8.07
CA LEU A 139 -15.28 -15.91 -8.23
C LEU A 139 -13.87 -16.06 -7.61
N ASP A 140 -13.74 -16.82 -6.51
CA ASP A 140 -12.46 -17.07 -5.85
C ASP A 140 -11.66 -18.21 -6.49
N SER A 141 -12.31 -19.08 -7.27
CA SER A 141 -11.63 -20.20 -7.95
C SER A 141 -10.93 -19.80 -9.25
N ILE A 142 -11.30 -18.68 -9.87
CA ILE A 142 -10.71 -18.19 -11.11
C ILE A 142 -9.73 -17.05 -10.81
N THR A 143 -8.55 -17.04 -11.46
CA THR A 143 -7.61 -15.92 -11.35
C THR A 143 -8.13 -14.70 -12.11
N LEU A 144 -7.70 -13.50 -11.70
CA LEU A 144 -8.01 -12.28 -12.47
C LEU A 144 -7.55 -12.43 -13.93
N GLU A 145 -6.35 -12.98 -14.16
CA GLU A 145 -5.84 -13.18 -15.52
C GLU A 145 -6.74 -14.07 -16.37
N ALA A 146 -7.10 -15.25 -15.86
CA ALA A 146 -7.95 -16.20 -16.61
C ALA A 146 -9.35 -15.60 -16.86
N TRP A 147 -9.85 -14.76 -15.97
CA TRP A 147 -11.12 -14.06 -16.19
C TRP A 147 -10.99 -12.99 -17.27
N LEU A 148 -9.93 -12.16 -17.22
CA LEU A 148 -9.67 -11.16 -18.27
C LEU A 148 -9.48 -11.80 -19.64
N ASP A 149 -8.73 -12.91 -19.74
CA ASP A 149 -8.52 -13.64 -20.99
C ASP A 149 -9.83 -14.19 -21.56
N ARG A 150 -10.80 -14.53 -20.72
CA ARG A 150 -12.13 -15.00 -21.14
C ARG A 150 -13.05 -13.87 -21.58
N GLU A 151 -12.98 -12.71 -20.91
CA GLU A 151 -13.92 -11.60 -21.12
C GLU A 151 -13.44 -10.59 -22.16
N MET A 152 -12.13 -10.61 -22.51
CA MET A 152 -11.51 -9.62 -23.42
C MET A 152 -10.67 -10.31 -24.50
N ASP A 153 -11.13 -10.25 -25.73
CA ASP A 153 -10.34 -10.68 -26.90
C ASP A 153 -9.30 -9.61 -27.30
N ASP A 154 -9.58 -8.33 -27.00
CA ASP A 154 -8.69 -7.20 -27.29
C ASP A 154 -7.48 -7.20 -26.37
N GLU A 155 -6.27 -7.37 -26.94
CA GLU A 155 -5.03 -7.50 -26.19
C GLU A 155 -4.59 -6.17 -25.54
N ILE A 156 -4.81 -5.05 -26.21
CA ILE A 156 -4.43 -3.71 -25.73
C ILE A 156 -5.23 -3.39 -24.46
N ALA A 157 -6.55 -3.48 -24.54
CA ALA A 157 -7.44 -3.22 -23.40
C ALA A 157 -7.19 -4.21 -22.25
N ARG A 158 -6.96 -5.49 -22.55
CA ARG A 158 -6.65 -6.52 -21.56
C ARG A 158 -5.34 -6.22 -20.81
N ASN A 159 -4.29 -5.85 -21.52
CA ASN A 159 -3.00 -5.50 -20.91
C ASN A 159 -3.11 -4.25 -20.05
N LEU A 160 -3.90 -3.27 -20.47
CA LEU A 160 -4.12 -2.06 -19.69
C LEU A 160 -4.88 -2.37 -18.39
N MET A 161 -6.00 -3.12 -18.47
CA MET A 161 -6.76 -3.54 -17.27
C MET A 161 -5.92 -4.39 -16.32
N ARG A 162 -5.11 -5.31 -16.86
CA ARG A 162 -4.13 -6.08 -16.07
C ARG A 162 -3.11 -5.19 -15.38
N SER A 163 -2.56 -4.20 -16.10
CA SER A 163 -1.61 -3.24 -15.54
C SER A 163 -2.20 -2.44 -14.38
N TRP A 164 -3.42 -1.97 -14.52
CA TRP A 164 -4.11 -1.21 -13.48
C TRP A 164 -4.43 -2.07 -12.25
N LEU A 165 -5.18 -3.16 -12.40
CA LEU A 165 -5.64 -3.95 -11.26
C LEU A 165 -4.51 -4.76 -10.59
N ALA A 166 -3.71 -5.45 -11.38
CA ALA A 166 -2.66 -6.31 -10.83
C ALA A 166 -1.40 -5.53 -10.50
N GLY A 167 -0.93 -4.65 -11.41
CA GLY A 167 0.24 -3.80 -11.19
C GLY A 167 -0.05 -2.65 -10.24
N GLY A 168 -0.99 -1.78 -10.60
CA GLY A 168 -1.24 -0.51 -9.91
C GLY A 168 -1.81 -0.66 -8.49
N PHE A 169 -2.57 -1.72 -8.19
CA PHE A 169 -3.25 -1.84 -6.89
C PHE A 169 -2.84 -3.05 -6.06
N ILE A 170 -2.79 -4.26 -6.62
CA ILE A 170 -2.42 -5.47 -5.84
C ILE A 170 -0.91 -5.68 -5.82
N ALA A 171 -0.20 -5.12 -6.79
CA ALA A 171 1.24 -5.23 -6.97
C ALA A 171 1.73 -6.69 -7.07
N LYS A 172 0.94 -7.53 -7.76
CA LYS A 172 1.21 -8.95 -8.01
C LYS A 172 0.87 -9.34 -9.44
N PRO A 173 1.46 -10.43 -9.96
CA PRO A 173 1.01 -11.01 -11.22
C PRO A 173 -0.47 -11.41 -11.17
N ALA A 174 -1.25 -11.09 -12.22
CA ALA A 174 -2.70 -11.31 -12.25
C ALA A 174 -3.13 -12.79 -12.13
N HIS A 175 -2.22 -13.72 -12.42
CA HIS A 175 -2.44 -15.17 -12.27
C HIS A 175 -2.27 -15.69 -10.83
N THR A 176 -1.83 -14.85 -9.88
CA THR A 176 -1.51 -15.28 -8.50
C THR A 176 -2.61 -15.01 -7.50
N PHE A 177 -3.65 -14.28 -7.87
CA PHE A 177 -4.80 -13.98 -7.01
C PHE A 177 -6.12 -14.13 -7.78
N SER A 178 -7.20 -14.27 -7.03
CA SER A 178 -8.52 -14.54 -7.60
C SER A 178 -9.23 -13.28 -8.10
N LEU A 179 -10.24 -13.48 -8.95
CA LEU A 179 -11.17 -12.41 -9.32
C LEU A 179 -11.88 -11.85 -8.09
N LEU A 180 -12.29 -12.68 -7.12
CA LEU A 180 -12.94 -12.22 -5.90
C LEU A 180 -12.03 -11.25 -5.11
N GLN A 181 -10.71 -11.49 -5.08
CA GLN A 181 -9.76 -10.59 -4.44
C GLN A 181 -9.71 -9.21 -5.14
N ALA A 182 -9.74 -9.18 -6.46
CA ALA A 182 -9.81 -7.93 -7.23
C ALA A 182 -11.14 -7.21 -7.00
N LEU A 183 -12.24 -7.93 -7.02
CA LEU A 183 -13.58 -7.38 -6.77
C LEU A 183 -13.73 -6.86 -5.34
N TRP A 184 -13.11 -7.51 -4.34
CA TRP A 184 -13.09 -7.00 -2.96
C TRP A 184 -12.43 -5.62 -2.88
N MET A 185 -11.31 -5.44 -3.56
CA MET A 185 -10.63 -4.15 -3.61
C MET A 185 -11.49 -3.07 -4.28
N ILE A 186 -12.13 -3.40 -5.42
CA ILE A 186 -13.04 -2.49 -6.13
C ILE A 186 -14.24 -2.12 -5.24
N ALA A 187 -14.89 -3.10 -4.63
CA ALA A 187 -16.02 -2.89 -3.73
C ALA A 187 -15.62 -2.05 -2.49
N GLY A 188 -14.42 -2.31 -1.94
CA GLY A 188 -13.87 -1.55 -0.83
C GLY A 188 -13.57 -0.08 -1.14
N ALA A 189 -13.34 0.26 -2.40
CA ALA A 189 -13.21 1.65 -2.87
C ALA A 189 -14.56 2.32 -3.16
N GLY A 190 -15.62 1.54 -3.44
CA GLY A 190 -16.93 2.02 -3.81
C GLY A 190 -17.32 1.75 -5.26
N GLY A 191 -16.39 1.28 -6.10
CA GLY A 191 -16.59 0.95 -7.49
C GLY A 191 -15.31 1.11 -8.31
N THR A 192 -15.40 0.79 -9.60
CA THR A 192 -14.26 0.97 -10.52
C THR A 192 -13.95 2.45 -10.74
N PHE A 193 -14.94 3.32 -10.76
CA PHE A 193 -14.75 4.75 -10.91
C PHE A 193 -13.89 5.33 -9.78
N GLU A 194 -14.19 5.01 -8.53
CA GLU A 194 -13.43 5.46 -7.36
C GLU A 194 -12.00 4.90 -7.37
N LEU A 195 -11.84 3.65 -7.78
CA LEU A 195 -10.55 2.96 -7.74
C LEU A 195 -9.65 3.29 -8.92
N LEU A 196 -10.17 3.26 -10.15
CA LEU A 196 -9.34 3.31 -11.37
C LEU A 196 -9.19 4.72 -11.93
N GLU A 197 -10.14 5.63 -11.62
CA GLU A 197 -10.10 6.97 -12.17
C GLU A 197 -9.08 7.84 -11.43
N PRO A 198 -8.00 8.33 -12.10
CA PRO A 198 -6.96 9.13 -11.44
C PRO A 198 -7.48 10.40 -10.77
N SER A 199 -8.58 10.98 -11.26
CA SER A 199 -9.25 12.13 -10.62
C SER A 199 -9.87 11.77 -9.27
N GLN A 200 -10.06 10.48 -8.98
CA GLN A 200 -10.60 9.96 -7.74
C GLN A 200 -9.49 9.37 -6.86
N CYS A 201 -8.85 8.29 -7.30
CA CYS A 201 -7.88 7.56 -6.47
C CYS A 201 -6.59 8.37 -6.20
N LEU A 202 -6.20 9.26 -7.12
CA LEU A 202 -4.99 10.09 -7.01
C LEU A 202 -5.31 11.57 -6.81
N ALA A 203 -6.50 11.92 -6.28
CA ALA A 203 -7.03 13.27 -6.26
C ALA A 203 -6.16 14.27 -5.50
N SER A 204 -5.68 13.90 -4.32
CA SER A 204 -4.96 14.82 -3.43
C SER A 204 -3.82 14.14 -2.69
N ARG A 205 -2.90 14.96 -2.18
CA ARG A 205 -1.79 14.56 -1.30
C ARG A 205 -1.83 15.36 0.00
N VAL A 206 -1.27 14.80 1.06
CA VAL A 206 -1.18 15.50 2.36
C VAL A 206 -0.04 16.51 2.32
N LEU A 207 -0.31 17.76 2.64
CA LEU A 207 0.73 18.79 2.77
C LEU A 207 1.70 18.43 3.89
N GLY A 208 2.97 18.26 3.54
CA GLY A 208 4.01 17.73 4.43
C GLY A 208 4.09 16.20 4.47
N GLY A 209 3.30 15.51 3.66
CA GLY A 209 3.32 14.06 3.44
C GLY A 209 2.44 13.25 4.38
N SER A 210 1.96 12.12 3.88
CA SER A 210 0.97 11.24 4.54
C SER A 210 1.43 10.65 5.88
N GLN A 211 2.73 10.47 6.09
CA GLN A 211 3.29 9.97 7.36
C GLN A 211 2.96 10.89 8.55
N LEU A 212 2.66 12.17 8.29
CA LEU A 212 2.26 13.13 9.34
C LEU A 212 1.07 12.64 10.16
N VAL A 213 0.17 11.84 9.58
CA VAL A 213 -0.94 11.24 10.34
C VAL A 213 -0.40 10.41 11.51
N SER A 214 0.54 9.51 11.25
CA SER A 214 1.15 8.67 12.28
C SER A 214 2.05 9.47 13.22
N ILE A 215 2.78 10.46 12.72
CA ILE A 215 3.63 11.34 13.54
C ILE A 215 2.76 12.12 14.52
N ARG A 216 1.69 12.77 14.08
CA ARG A 216 0.78 13.54 14.94
C ARG A 216 0.07 12.67 15.97
N LEU A 217 -0.30 11.43 15.60
CA LEU A 217 -0.86 10.47 16.56
C LEU A 217 0.17 10.06 17.61
N ALA A 218 1.41 9.78 17.21
CA ALA A 218 2.49 9.44 18.12
C ALA A 218 2.83 10.60 19.08
N GLU A 219 2.86 11.84 18.59
CA GLU A 219 3.03 13.04 19.42
C GLU A 219 1.95 13.16 20.50
N ARG A 220 0.69 12.89 20.16
CA ARG A 220 -0.43 12.89 21.13
C ARG A 220 -0.35 11.77 22.16
N LEU A 221 0.22 10.63 21.78
CA LEU A 221 0.43 9.49 22.66
C LEU A 221 1.66 9.69 23.58
N GLY A 222 2.65 10.47 23.14
CA GLY A 222 3.85 10.77 23.90
C GLY A 222 4.62 9.53 24.31
N ASP A 223 5.02 9.43 25.57
CA ASP A 223 5.85 8.35 26.11
C ASP A 223 5.19 6.95 26.07
N ARG A 224 3.93 6.88 25.65
CA ARG A 224 3.24 5.59 25.40
C ARG A 224 3.66 4.93 24.07
N VAL A 225 4.34 5.66 23.19
CA VAL A 225 4.93 5.12 21.98
C VAL A 225 6.38 4.72 22.26
N ILE A 226 6.65 3.42 22.17
CA ILE A 226 7.98 2.87 22.41
C ILE A 226 8.60 2.50 21.07
N LEU A 227 9.56 3.28 20.63
CA LEU A 227 10.30 3.08 19.40
C LEU A 227 11.53 2.17 19.64
N ASP A 228 12.07 1.56 18.58
CA ASP A 228 13.20 0.61 18.64
C ASP A 228 12.93 -0.61 19.55
N SER A 229 11.72 -1.08 19.54
CA SER A 229 11.27 -2.11 20.44
C SER A 229 10.38 -3.13 19.71
N PRO A 230 10.94 -3.85 18.72
CA PRO A 230 10.18 -4.88 18.03
C PRO A 230 9.67 -5.91 19.04
N VAL A 231 8.41 -6.30 18.87
CA VAL A 231 7.78 -7.33 19.68
C VAL A 231 8.36 -8.68 19.29
N GLU A 232 8.98 -9.36 20.25
CA GLU A 232 9.59 -10.67 20.07
C GLU A 232 8.59 -11.80 20.36
N SER A 233 7.80 -11.63 21.43
CA SER A 233 6.78 -12.62 21.79
C SER A 233 5.57 -12.00 22.49
N ILE A 234 4.45 -12.72 22.39
CA ILE A 234 3.21 -12.42 23.10
C ILE A 234 2.80 -13.71 23.84
N GLU A 235 2.87 -13.68 25.18
CA GLU A 235 2.28 -14.70 26.03
C GLU A 235 0.81 -14.35 26.28
N TRP A 236 -0.10 -15.31 26.17
CA TRP A 236 -1.52 -15.04 26.28
C TRP A 236 -2.32 -16.15 26.94
N SER A 237 -3.38 -15.78 27.63
CA SER A 237 -4.36 -16.67 28.25
C SER A 237 -5.71 -15.96 28.33
N ASP A 238 -6.75 -16.62 28.86
CA ASP A 238 -8.05 -15.97 29.12
C ASP A 238 -7.94 -14.81 30.14
N GLY A 239 -6.85 -14.72 30.88
CA GLY A 239 -6.59 -13.68 31.89
C GLY A 239 -5.86 -12.43 31.33
N GLY A 240 -5.49 -12.44 30.06
CA GLY A 240 -4.78 -11.32 29.45
C GLY A 240 -3.53 -11.71 28.67
N VAL A 241 -2.69 -10.72 28.40
CA VAL A 241 -1.45 -10.88 27.60
C VAL A 241 -0.24 -10.28 28.30
N ALA A 242 0.93 -10.86 28.05
CA ALA A 242 2.23 -10.28 28.31
C ALA A 242 2.99 -10.12 26.99
N VAL A 243 3.30 -8.89 26.61
CA VAL A 243 4.01 -8.56 25.38
C VAL A 243 5.46 -8.29 25.73
N HIS A 244 6.37 -9.03 25.09
CA HIS A 244 7.81 -8.92 25.31
C HIS A 244 8.50 -8.30 24.10
N SER A 245 9.30 -7.29 24.35
CA SER A 245 10.06 -6.58 23.33
C SER A 245 11.44 -6.17 23.84
N ALA A 246 12.31 -5.72 22.95
CA ALA A 246 13.70 -5.39 23.30
C ALA A 246 13.83 -4.33 24.42
N LYS A 247 12.87 -3.43 24.58
CA LYS A 247 12.94 -2.31 25.53
C LYS A 247 11.91 -2.35 26.65
N ALA A 248 10.83 -3.13 26.49
CA ALA A 248 9.73 -3.12 27.44
C ALA A 248 9.00 -4.48 27.49
N ASP A 249 8.58 -4.84 28.69
CA ASP A 249 7.56 -5.88 28.93
C ASP A 249 6.26 -5.18 29.33
N VAL A 250 5.15 -5.56 28.71
CA VAL A 250 3.84 -4.94 28.94
C VAL A 250 2.81 -6.01 29.24
N GLU A 251 2.14 -5.88 30.39
CA GLU A 251 0.97 -6.70 30.72
C GLU A 251 -0.30 -5.93 30.43
N ALA A 252 -1.28 -6.55 29.77
CA ALA A 252 -2.55 -5.95 29.41
C ALA A 252 -3.68 -6.99 29.41
N GLU A 253 -4.92 -6.52 29.52
CA GLU A 253 -6.09 -7.38 29.37
C GLU A 253 -6.26 -7.84 27.91
N ARG A 254 -5.91 -7.00 26.93
CA ARG A 254 -6.05 -7.26 25.49
C ARG A 254 -4.90 -6.61 24.72
N VAL A 255 -4.62 -7.16 23.53
CA VAL A 255 -3.63 -6.62 22.60
C VAL A 255 -4.22 -6.50 21.20
N ILE A 256 -3.90 -5.41 20.51
CA ILE A 256 -4.15 -5.25 19.08
C ILE A 256 -2.83 -5.44 18.34
N VAL A 257 -2.76 -6.48 17.52
CA VAL A 257 -1.62 -6.73 16.63
C VAL A 257 -1.90 -6.04 15.29
N ALA A 258 -1.22 -4.91 15.06
CA ALA A 258 -1.45 -4.02 13.92
C ALA A 258 -0.33 -4.10 12.88
N VAL A 259 0.04 -5.32 12.51
CA VAL A 259 1.04 -5.61 11.46
C VAL A 259 0.35 -6.29 10.26
N PRO A 260 0.94 -6.29 9.06
CA PRO A 260 0.43 -7.09 7.95
C PRO A 260 0.22 -8.54 8.40
N PRO A 261 -0.89 -9.21 8.01
CA PRO A 261 -1.25 -10.52 8.55
C PRO A 261 -0.15 -11.58 8.42
N ASN A 262 0.58 -11.61 7.30
CA ASN A 262 1.71 -12.51 7.08
C ASN A 262 2.90 -12.21 8.01
N MET A 263 3.05 -10.95 8.47
CA MET A 263 4.11 -10.53 9.39
C MET A 263 3.86 -10.99 10.83
N THR A 264 2.64 -11.41 11.17
CA THR A 264 2.38 -12.03 12.48
C THR A 264 3.20 -13.29 12.70
N ASN A 265 3.68 -13.95 11.63
CA ASN A 265 4.56 -15.09 11.69
C ASN A 265 5.98 -14.78 12.24
N SER A 266 6.36 -13.51 12.32
CA SER A 266 7.62 -13.07 12.93
C SER A 266 7.51 -12.90 14.46
N ILE A 267 6.30 -12.91 15.02
CA ILE A 267 6.04 -12.79 16.45
C ILE A 267 5.83 -14.19 17.03
N ARG A 268 6.51 -14.50 18.13
CA ARG A 268 6.34 -15.76 18.84
C ARG A 268 5.14 -15.69 19.80
N PHE A 269 4.07 -16.44 19.53
CA PHE A 269 2.90 -16.56 20.43
C PHE A 269 3.04 -17.75 21.36
N ILE A 270 2.71 -17.56 22.66
CA ILE A 270 2.80 -18.57 23.72
C ILE A 270 1.47 -18.55 24.52
N PRO A 271 0.64 -19.61 24.44
CA PRO A 271 0.77 -20.75 23.53
C PRO A 271 0.70 -20.35 22.06
N ALA A 272 1.10 -21.25 21.17
CA ALA A 272 1.00 -21.00 19.73
C ALA A 272 -0.44 -20.67 19.32
N LEU A 273 -0.61 -19.79 18.32
CA LEU A 273 -1.92 -19.48 17.77
C LEU A 273 -2.61 -20.76 17.26
N PRO A 274 -3.95 -20.79 17.22
CA PRO A 274 -4.70 -21.90 16.63
C PRO A 274 -4.24 -22.21 15.21
N GLY A 275 -4.24 -23.49 14.84
CA GLY A 275 -3.74 -23.94 13.54
C GLY A 275 -4.43 -23.29 12.33
N TRP A 276 -5.72 -22.94 12.44
CA TRP A 276 -6.44 -22.22 11.41
C TRP A 276 -5.86 -20.82 11.18
N ARG A 277 -5.53 -20.08 12.25
CA ARG A 277 -4.91 -18.75 12.16
C ARG A 277 -3.52 -18.80 11.57
N GLN A 278 -2.69 -19.76 12.03
CA GLN A 278 -1.34 -19.93 11.49
C GLN A 278 -1.39 -20.27 9.99
N ARG A 279 -2.30 -21.14 9.57
CA ARG A 279 -2.44 -21.52 8.16
C ARG A 279 -2.89 -20.36 7.29
N MET A 280 -3.86 -19.56 7.77
CA MET A 280 -4.32 -18.36 7.08
C MET A 280 -3.17 -17.37 6.84
N THR A 281 -2.36 -17.08 7.86
CA THR A 281 -1.25 -16.13 7.72
C THR A 281 -0.09 -16.63 6.86
N GLN A 282 0.05 -17.94 6.70
CA GLN A 282 1.02 -18.56 5.78
C GLN A 282 0.55 -18.54 4.32
N ASP A 283 -0.74 -18.48 4.10
CA ASP A 283 -1.35 -18.47 2.76
C ASP A 283 -1.38 -17.06 2.14
N LEU A 284 -1.25 -16.03 2.97
CA LEU A 284 -1.17 -14.63 2.55
C LEU A 284 0.25 -14.26 2.12
N SER A 285 0.37 -13.58 0.98
CA SER A 285 1.64 -13.02 0.52
C SER A 285 1.50 -11.55 0.16
N GLN A 286 2.56 -10.77 0.39
CA GLN A 286 2.63 -9.35 0.06
C GLN A 286 2.75 -9.12 -1.45
N GLY A 287 2.32 -7.95 -1.90
CA GLY A 287 2.66 -7.43 -3.20
C GLY A 287 4.14 -7.03 -3.27
N SER A 288 4.70 -7.05 -4.47
CA SER A 288 6.08 -6.62 -4.76
C SER A 288 6.06 -5.29 -5.47
N ILE A 289 6.72 -4.27 -4.88
CA ILE A 289 6.74 -2.92 -5.45
C ILE A 289 8.03 -2.19 -5.12
N ILE A 290 8.60 -1.54 -6.14
CA ILE A 290 9.68 -0.58 -6.01
C ILE A 290 9.13 0.78 -6.40
N LYS A 291 9.09 1.72 -5.46
CA LYS A 291 8.70 3.10 -5.72
C LYS A 291 9.94 3.91 -6.06
N CYS A 292 9.90 4.63 -7.18
CA CYS A 292 11.00 5.45 -7.67
C CYS A 292 10.58 6.91 -7.81
N LEU A 293 11.44 7.82 -7.36
CA LEU A 293 11.30 9.27 -7.53
C LEU A 293 12.47 9.77 -8.36
N ALA A 294 12.20 10.32 -9.56
CA ALA A 294 13.17 11.04 -10.35
C ALA A 294 13.04 12.54 -10.07
N VAL A 295 14.13 13.20 -9.69
CA VAL A 295 14.16 14.59 -9.24
C VAL A 295 14.82 15.45 -10.28
N TYR A 296 14.26 16.63 -10.56
CA TYR A 296 14.72 17.61 -11.55
C TYR A 296 14.79 19.00 -10.92
N GLU A 297 15.57 19.89 -11.48
CA GLU A 297 15.67 21.29 -11.00
C GLU A 297 14.31 21.99 -11.02
N GLU A 298 13.47 21.69 -12.03
CA GLU A 298 12.12 22.23 -12.21
C GLU A 298 11.22 21.20 -12.89
N PRO A 299 9.90 21.31 -12.79
CA PRO A 299 8.96 20.43 -13.49
C PRO A 299 8.88 20.78 -14.98
N PHE A 300 9.95 20.54 -15.75
CA PHE A 300 10.14 20.96 -17.14
C PHE A 300 9.02 20.49 -18.10
N TRP A 301 8.37 19.38 -17.81
CA TRP A 301 7.25 18.85 -18.61
C TRP A 301 6.05 19.77 -18.63
N ARG A 302 5.87 20.61 -17.60
CA ARG A 302 4.77 21.58 -17.51
C ARG A 302 4.93 22.70 -18.55
N GLU A 303 6.16 23.10 -18.86
CA GLU A 303 6.44 24.07 -19.93
C GLU A 303 6.10 23.52 -21.31
N ASP A 304 6.24 22.19 -21.48
CA ASP A 304 5.86 21.50 -22.72
C ASP A 304 4.34 21.19 -22.79
N GLY A 305 3.56 21.67 -21.83
CA GLY A 305 2.11 21.49 -21.74
C GLY A 305 1.70 20.07 -21.31
N LEU A 306 2.61 19.32 -20.64
CA LEU A 306 2.33 17.98 -20.15
C LEU A 306 2.00 18.00 -18.66
N SER A 307 1.10 17.10 -18.26
CA SER A 307 0.68 16.93 -16.86
C SER A 307 1.68 16.15 -16.00
N GLY A 308 2.65 15.49 -16.61
CA GLY A 308 3.50 14.53 -15.92
C GLY A 308 2.83 13.20 -15.61
N GLN A 309 1.59 12.97 -16.07
CA GLN A 309 0.89 11.68 -15.97
C GLN A 309 1.02 10.91 -17.28
N GLY A 310 1.25 9.61 -17.19
CA GLY A 310 1.27 8.75 -18.37
C GLY A 310 1.15 7.25 -18.04
N PHE A 311 0.77 6.49 -19.07
CA PHE A 311 0.60 5.03 -19.00
C PHE A 311 1.33 4.35 -20.16
N ALA A 312 2.03 3.23 -19.87
CA ALA A 312 2.73 2.38 -20.84
C ALA A 312 2.69 0.92 -20.35
N PRO A 313 1.64 0.15 -20.63
CA PRO A 313 1.48 -1.21 -20.06
C PRO A 313 2.60 -2.17 -20.47
N TYR A 314 3.28 -1.91 -21.57
CA TYR A 314 4.31 -2.79 -22.14
C TYR A 314 5.73 -2.56 -21.59
N GLY A 315 6.05 -1.34 -21.12
CA GLY A 315 7.37 -0.97 -20.62
C GLY A 315 7.65 -1.42 -19.18
N LEU A 316 8.90 -1.27 -18.74
CA LEU A 316 9.27 -1.44 -17.32
C LEU A 316 8.52 -0.42 -16.46
N VAL A 317 8.54 0.84 -16.87
CA VAL A 317 7.80 1.96 -16.28
C VAL A 317 6.41 1.98 -16.88
N SER A 318 5.43 1.44 -16.16
CA SER A 318 4.04 1.33 -16.64
C SER A 318 3.24 2.61 -16.49
N GLU A 319 3.65 3.47 -15.58
CA GLU A 319 2.94 4.69 -15.21
C GLU A 319 3.89 5.71 -14.63
N ILE A 320 3.61 6.97 -14.86
CA ILE A 320 4.29 8.11 -14.24
C ILE A 320 3.26 9.13 -13.76
N TYR A 321 3.62 9.86 -12.69
CA TYR A 321 2.81 10.96 -12.17
C TYR A 321 3.69 12.10 -11.70
N ASP A 322 3.20 13.34 -11.87
CA ASP A 322 3.82 14.53 -11.28
C ASP A 322 3.70 14.47 -9.76
N ASN A 323 4.82 14.34 -9.09
CA ASN A 323 4.94 14.31 -7.63
C ASN A 323 5.61 15.56 -7.05
N SER A 324 5.74 16.61 -7.87
CA SER A 324 6.30 17.86 -7.44
C SER A 324 5.54 18.46 -6.26
N PRO A 325 6.20 19.18 -5.36
CA PRO A 325 5.52 19.90 -4.28
C PRO A 325 4.61 21.00 -4.85
N PRO A 326 3.62 21.46 -4.07
CA PRO A 326 2.70 22.50 -4.55
C PRO A 326 3.39 23.84 -4.88
N SER A 327 4.58 24.08 -4.34
CA SER A 327 5.41 25.23 -4.67
C SER A 327 5.94 25.22 -6.12
N GLY A 328 6.09 24.01 -6.70
CA GLY A 328 6.76 23.82 -7.99
C GLY A 328 8.26 24.16 -7.97
N SER A 329 8.87 24.31 -6.79
CA SER A 329 10.27 24.69 -6.60
C SER A 329 11.27 23.67 -7.13
N ILE A 330 10.83 22.42 -7.24
CA ILE A 330 11.55 21.29 -7.85
C ILE A 330 10.58 20.45 -8.68
N GLY A 331 11.10 19.76 -9.69
CA GLY A 331 10.35 18.76 -10.43
C GLY A 331 10.55 17.38 -9.80
N VAL A 332 9.48 16.63 -9.59
CA VAL A 332 9.56 15.24 -9.15
C VAL A 332 8.58 14.40 -9.95
N ILE A 333 9.06 13.35 -10.60
CA ILE A 333 8.23 12.31 -11.21
C ILE A 333 8.28 11.08 -10.31
N VAL A 334 7.11 10.55 -9.97
CA VAL A 334 6.97 9.25 -9.30
C VAL A 334 6.57 8.18 -10.30
N THR A 335 7.15 7.00 -10.15
CA THR A 335 6.75 5.79 -10.84
C THR A 335 6.85 4.58 -9.93
N PHE A 336 6.18 3.50 -10.33
CA PHE A 336 6.10 2.25 -9.60
C PHE A 336 6.49 1.09 -10.53
N LEU A 337 7.44 0.29 -10.06
CA LEU A 337 7.67 -1.03 -10.63
C LEU A 337 6.90 -2.02 -9.75
N ALA A 338 5.93 -2.73 -10.30
CA ALA A 338 5.03 -3.55 -9.51
C ALA A 338 4.89 -4.98 -10.05
N GLY A 339 4.62 -5.94 -9.17
CA GLY A 339 4.46 -7.34 -9.51
C GLY A 339 5.72 -7.91 -10.19
N GLU A 340 5.57 -8.58 -11.33
CA GLU A 340 6.67 -9.18 -12.09
C GLU A 340 7.75 -8.18 -12.51
N LYS A 341 7.37 -6.92 -12.76
CA LYS A 341 8.30 -5.85 -13.11
C LYS A 341 9.19 -5.50 -11.92
N ALA A 342 8.62 -5.42 -10.71
CA ALA A 342 9.38 -5.23 -9.48
C ALA A 342 10.33 -6.40 -9.22
N GLU A 343 9.84 -7.63 -9.31
CA GLU A 343 10.66 -8.84 -9.10
C GLU A 343 11.82 -8.94 -10.09
N SER A 344 11.62 -8.51 -11.33
CA SER A 344 12.66 -8.46 -12.36
C SER A 344 13.66 -7.35 -12.07
N ALA A 345 13.18 -6.15 -11.71
CA ALA A 345 14.00 -4.98 -11.40
C ALA A 345 14.82 -5.17 -10.12
N ALA A 346 14.30 -5.87 -9.11
CA ALA A 346 15.02 -6.19 -7.87
C ALA A 346 16.29 -7.02 -8.10
N ARG A 347 16.38 -7.73 -9.23
CA ARG A 347 17.59 -8.49 -9.62
C ARG A 347 18.63 -7.66 -10.37
N MET A 348 18.30 -6.42 -10.76
CA MET A 348 19.23 -5.49 -11.40
C MET A 348 20.14 -4.86 -10.35
N LEU A 349 21.33 -4.41 -10.77
CA LEU A 349 22.13 -3.52 -9.95
C LEU A 349 21.40 -2.17 -9.82
N PRO A 350 21.52 -1.44 -8.69
CA PRO A 350 20.83 -0.16 -8.49
C PRO A 350 21.06 0.85 -9.62
N GLU A 351 22.28 0.94 -10.14
CA GLU A 351 22.62 1.84 -11.26
C GLU A 351 21.90 1.44 -12.55
N GLN A 352 21.82 0.15 -12.84
CA GLN A 352 21.12 -0.37 -14.03
C GLN A 352 19.61 -0.12 -13.93
N ARG A 353 19.05 -0.32 -12.73
CA ARG A 353 17.63 -0.06 -12.46
C ARG A 353 17.32 1.42 -12.62
N ARG A 354 18.16 2.29 -12.05
CA ARG A 354 18.05 3.74 -12.23
C ARG A 354 18.04 4.13 -13.70
N GLU A 355 19.02 3.67 -14.49
CA GLU A 355 19.10 3.94 -15.93
C GLU A 355 17.84 3.48 -16.66
N ALA A 356 17.38 2.25 -16.44
CA ALA A 356 16.19 1.71 -17.07
C ALA A 356 14.89 2.48 -16.68
N VAL A 357 14.81 2.96 -15.44
CA VAL A 357 13.66 3.78 -14.99
C VAL A 357 13.71 5.15 -15.66
N LEU A 358 14.86 5.82 -15.73
CA LEU A 358 14.98 7.12 -16.39
C LEU A 358 14.71 7.04 -17.91
N GLU A 359 15.19 5.99 -18.58
CA GLU A 359 14.83 5.70 -19.98
C GLU A 359 13.31 5.48 -20.14
N GLY A 360 12.71 4.75 -19.20
CA GLY A 360 11.26 4.55 -19.17
C GLY A 360 10.50 5.88 -19.02
N ILE A 361 10.92 6.76 -18.12
CA ILE A 361 10.33 8.11 -17.95
C ILE A 361 10.55 8.95 -19.21
N ALA A 362 11.70 8.82 -19.87
CA ALA A 362 12.01 9.56 -21.10
C ALA A 362 11.09 9.16 -22.28
N ALA A 363 10.55 7.96 -22.29
CA ALA A 363 9.55 7.55 -23.27
C ALA A 363 8.27 8.42 -23.21
N TYR A 364 7.93 8.95 -22.04
CA TYR A 364 6.77 9.84 -21.85
C TYR A 364 7.12 11.32 -22.04
N LEU A 365 8.21 11.78 -21.41
CA LEU A 365 8.52 13.18 -21.23
C LEU A 365 9.65 13.68 -22.16
N GLY A 366 10.19 12.77 -22.98
CA GLY A 366 11.29 13.07 -23.88
C GLY A 366 12.67 13.02 -23.20
N PRO A 367 13.75 13.23 -23.97
CA PRO A 367 15.12 12.96 -23.53
C PRO A 367 15.59 13.79 -22.33
N LYS A 368 15.00 14.95 -22.05
CA LYS A 368 15.31 15.74 -20.84
C LYS A 368 15.09 14.95 -19.54
N ALA A 369 14.22 13.95 -19.55
CA ALA A 369 13.99 13.10 -18.39
C ALA A 369 15.20 12.26 -17.95
N ASN A 370 16.20 12.09 -18.82
CA ASN A 370 17.46 11.44 -18.47
C ASN A 370 18.40 12.33 -17.63
N ASP A 371 18.15 13.66 -17.60
CA ASP A 371 18.98 14.62 -16.89
C ASP A 371 18.53 14.84 -15.43
N ALA A 372 18.02 13.78 -14.79
CA ALA A 372 17.60 13.83 -13.40
C ALA A 372 18.74 14.20 -12.46
N THR A 373 18.54 15.24 -11.63
CA THR A 373 19.51 15.74 -10.64
C THR A 373 19.57 14.87 -9.40
N GLY A 374 18.53 14.04 -9.15
CA GLY A 374 18.45 13.08 -8.08
C GLY A 374 17.56 11.89 -8.45
N PHE A 375 17.80 10.77 -7.77
CA PHE A 375 16.98 9.57 -7.90
C PHE A 375 16.91 8.87 -6.55
N ILE A 376 15.70 8.57 -6.11
CA ILE A 376 15.45 7.88 -4.85
C ILE A 376 14.55 6.69 -5.16
N GLU A 377 14.88 5.54 -4.60
CA GLU A 377 14.03 4.35 -4.72
C GLU A 377 13.87 3.66 -3.38
N VAL A 378 12.74 3.00 -3.20
CA VAL A 378 12.48 2.09 -2.08
C VAL A 378 11.90 0.80 -2.62
N ASP A 379 12.63 -0.29 -2.44
CA ASP A 379 12.10 -1.63 -2.62
C ASP A 379 11.39 -2.06 -1.34
N TRP A 380 10.05 -2.05 -1.38
CA TRP A 380 9.23 -2.40 -0.22
C TRP A 380 9.34 -3.87 0.18
N ALA A 381 9.83 -4.75 -0.70
CA ALA A 381 10.08 -6.15 -0.37
C ALA A 381 11.32 -6.32 0.52
N GLU A 382 12.27 -5.38 0.48
CA GLU A 382 13.44 -5.35 1.37
C GLU A 382 13.14 -4.74 2.75
N GLU A 383 12.00 -4.07 2.92
CA GLU A 383 11.59 -3.49 4.19
C GLU A 383 11.28 -4.57 5.24
N GLU A 384 12.09 -4.66 6.28
CA GLU A 384 12.13 -5.74 7.27
C GLU A 384 10.76 -6.06 7.89
N TRP A 385 9.94 -5.01 8.17
CA TRP A 385 8.71 -5.13 8.95
C TRP A 385 7.43 -5.16 8.10
N THR A 386 7.54 -5.01 6.78
CA THR A 386 6.41 -5.09 5.86
C THR A 386 6.58 -6.16 4.81
N ARG A 387 7.82 -6.34 4.33
CA ARG A 387 8.21 -7.31 3.33
C ARG A 387 7.39 -7.24 2.05
N GLY A 388 7.02 -6.02 1.67
CA GLY A 388 6.26 -5.69 0.48
C GLY A 388 5.18 -4.64 0.70
N ALA A 389 4.49 -4.28 -0.35
CA ALA A 389 3.35 -3.37 -0.44
C ALA A 389 2.53 -3.70 -1.72
N TYR A 390 1.28 -3.18 -1.91
CA TYR A 390 0.65 -2.27 -0.96
C TYR A 390 0.02 -3.04 0.20
N GLY A 391 -0.42 -4.29 -0.01
CA GLY A 391 -1.01 -5.17 0.97
C GLY A 391 -0.82 -6.64 0.65
N THR A 392 -1.40 -7.49 1.50
CA THR A 392 -1.43 -8.93 1.28
C THR A 392 -2.67 -9.36 0.51
N SER A 393 -2.55 -10.42 -0.25
CA SER A 393 -3.69 -11.10 -0.86
C SER A 393 -3.51 -12.61 -0.80
N PHE A 394 -4.64 -13.32 -0.86
CA PHE A 394 -4.66 -14.77 -1.01
C PHE A 394 -4.46 -15.17 -2.47
N GLY A 395 -4.00 -16.41 -2.67
CA GLY A 395 -4.17 -17.10 -3.93
C GLY A 395 -5.64 -17.55 -4.15
N PRO A 396 -5.97 -18.07 -5.34
CA PRO A 396 -7.32 -18.56 -5.64
C PRO A 396 -7.84 -19.56 -4.59
N GLY A 397 -9.09 -19.39 -4.16
CA GLY A 397 -9.74 -20.18 -3.12
C GLY A 397 -9.38 -19.78 -1.68
N GLY A 398 -8.51 -18.79 -1.49
CA GLY A 398 -8.06 -18.37 -0.17
C GLY A 398 -9.07 -17.50 0.57
N LEU A 399 -9.78 -16.59 -0.11
CA LEU A 399 -10.77 -15.74 0.51
C LEU A 399 -11.99 -16.53 1.00
N THR A 400 -12.51 -17.43 0.22
CA THR A 400 -13.63 -18.30 0.64
C THR A 400 -13.25 -19.24 1.78
N ARG A 401 -11.99 -19.61 1.86
CA ARG A 401 -11.49 -20.51 2.91
C ARG A 401 -11.20 -19.82 4.23
N PHE A 402 -10.68 -18.58 4.19
CA PHE A 402 -10.11 -17.91 5.36
C PHE A 402 -10.70 -16.54 5.65
N GLY A 403 -11.57 -16.01 4.78
CA GLY A 403 -12.07 -14.63 4.87
C GLY A 403 -12.75 -14.35 6.22
N GLU A 404 -13.61 -15.27 6.70
CA GLU A 404 -14.28 -15.17 7.99
C GLU A 404 -13.28 -15.07 9.17
N ASP A 405 -12.09 -15.67 9.01
CA ASP A 405 -11.07 -15.71 10.06
C ASP A 405 -10.14 -14.49 10.07
N LEU A 406 -10.19 -13.63 9.04
CA LEU A 406 -9.28 -12.49 8.91
C LEU A 406 -9.28 -11.59 10.14
N ARG A 407 -10.47 -11.27 10.65
CA ARG A 407 -10.67 -10.34 11.78
C ARG A 407 -11.00 -11.05 13.09
N ARG A 408 -11.17 -12.37 13.06
CA ARG A 408 -11.58 -13.17 14.21
C ARG A 408 -10.52 -13.10 15.32
N PRO A 409 -10.87 -12.62 16.53
CA PRO A 409 -9.97 -12.59 17.66
C PRO A 409 -9.50 -13.99 18.10
N VAL A 410 -8.33 -14.06 18.70
CA VAL A 410 -7.82 -15.28 19.36
C VAL A 410 -7.63 -14.99 20.84
N GLY A 411 -8.62 -15.36 21.66
CA GLY A 411 -8.65 -14.97 23.06
C GLY A 411 -8.56 -13.44 23.21
N PRO A 412 -7.58 -12.91 23.97
CA PRO A 412 -7.41 -11.47 24.15
C PRO A 412 -6.67 -10.75 23.00
N ILE A 413 -6.36 -11.46 21.90
CA ILE A 413 -5.59 -10.93 20.78
C ILE A 413 -6.56 -10.49 19.68
N HIS A 414 -6.52 -9.19 19.33
CA HIS A 414 -7.25 -8.57 18.24
C HIS A 414 -6.31 -8.17 17.11
N TRP A 415 -6.85 -8.01 15.92
CA TRP A 415 -6.09 -7.75 14.69
C TRP A 415 -6.53 -6.44 14.05
N ALA A 416 -5.59 -5.65 13.58
CA ALA A 416 -5.85 -4.45 12.81
C ALA A 416 -4.82 -4.31 11.68
N CYS A 417 -5.30 -4.10 10.47
CA CYS A 417 -4.46 -3.75 9.33
C CYS A 417 -5.35 -3.35 8.15
N THR A 418 -4.84 -2.56 7.22
CA THR A 418 -5.57 -2.26 5.99
C THR A 418 -5.84 -3.51 5.16
N ASP A 419 -4.98 -4.51 5.26
CA ASP A 419 -5.07 -5.80 4.54
C ASP A 419 -6.30 -6.63 4.94
N ILE A 420 -6.91 -6.34 6.10
CA ILE A 420 -8.11 -7.01 6.59
C ILE A 420 -9.32 -6.07 6.66
N ALA A 421 -9.18 -4.83 6.20
CA ALA A 421 -10.30 -3.90 6.14
C ALA A 421 -11.26 -4.31 5.01
N GLY A 422 -12.54 -4.03 5.19
CA GLY A 422 -13.54 -4.12 4.13
C GLY A 422 -13.50 -2.86 3.28
N VAL A 423 -14.20 -1.82 3.74
CA VAL A 423 -14.11 -0.50 3.12
C VAL A 423 -12.70 0.06 3.27
N GLY A 424 -12.14 0.57 2.18
CA GLY A 424 -10.78 1.09 2.11
C GLY A 424 -9.69 0.01 2.12
N HIS A 425 -10.05 -1.24 1.73
CA HIS A 425 -9.09 -2.36 1.61
C HIS A 425 -7.81 -1.93 0.89
N ILE A 426 -6.66 -2.21 1.50
CA ILE A 426 -5.30 -1.85 1.03
C ILE A 426 -5.01 -0.33 0.99
N HIS A 427 -5.93 0.54 1.38
CA HIS A 427 -5.74 1.99 1.45
C HIS A 427 -5.45 2.47 2.89
N MET A 428 -4.93 3.69 3.03
CA MET A 428 -4.74 4.33 4.35
C MET A 428 -6.06 4.48 5.13
N ASP A 429 -7.16 4.70 4.43
CA ASP A 429 -8.51 4.75 4.97
C ASP A 429 -8.90 3.44 5.68
N GLY A 430 -8.61 2.31 5.04
CA GLY A 430 -8.85 0.99 5.63
C GLY A 430 -8.00 0.71 6.87
N ALA A 431 -6.77 1.22 6.93
CA ALA A 431 -5.94 1.10 8.13
C ALA A 431 -6.58 1.81 9.33
N ILE A 432 -7.14 3.02 9.11
CA ILE A 432 -7.84 3.78 10.14
C ILE A 432 -9.11 3.04 10.58
N ARG A 433 -9.94 2.60 9.63
CA ARG A 433 -11.18 1.83 9.91
C ARG A 433 -10.91 0.56 10.69
N SER A 434 -9.93 -0.22 10.25
CA SER A 434 -9.53 -1.47 10.92
C SER A 434 -9.03 -1.21 12.34
N GLY A 435 -8.20 -0.17 12.55
CA GLY A 435 -7.74 0.23 13.87
C GLY A 435 -8.88 0.65 14.80
N GLN A 436 -9.85 1.43 14.30
CA GLN A 436 -11.02 1.87 15.06
C GLN A 436 -11.93 0.67 15.44
N ALA A 437 -12.15 -0.25 14.51
CA ALA A 437 -12.95 -1.46 14.75
C ALA A 437 -12.29 -2.36 15.80
N ALA A 438 -10.98 -2.60 15.70
CA ALA A 438 -10.24 -3.39 16.70
C ALA A 438 -10.26 -2.72 18.08
N ALA A 439 -10.09 -1.41 18.16
CA ALA A 439 -10.18 -0.66 19.42
C ALA A 439 -11.58 -0.75 20.05
N ALA A 440 -12.64 -0.60 19.25
CA ALA A 440 -14.02 -0.76 19.73
C ALA A 440 -14.29 -2.18 20.27
N ALA A 441 -13.77 -3.21 19.58
CA ALA A 441 -13.88 -4.59 20.04
C ALA A 441 -13.07 -4.87 21.32
N CYS A 442 -11.98 -4.15 21.56
CA CYS A 442 -11.25 -4.25 22.83
C CYS A 442 -11.97 -3.58 24.02
N LEU A 443 -12.85 -2.63 23.77
CA LEU A 443 -13.58 -1.89 24.82
C LEU A 443 -14.95 -2.50 25.14
N SER A 444 -15.42 -3.45 24.33
CA SER A 444 -16.68 -4.18 24.57
C SER A 444 -16.44 -5.43 25.43
#